data_e0a6a0a3c318309d011c093ab1953b1d
#
_entry.id   e0a6a0a3c318309d011c093ab1953b1d
#
_cell.length_a   1.000
_cell.length_b   1.000
_cell.length_c   1.000
_cell.angle_alpha   90.00
_cell.angle_beta   90.00
_cell.angle_gamma   90.00
#
_symmetry.space_group_name_H-M   'P 1'
#
loop_
_entity.id
_entity.type
_entity.pdbx_description
1 polymer ?
#
loop_
_entity_poly.entity_id
_entity_poly.type
_entity_poly.pdbx_seq_one_letter_code
_entity_poly.pdbx_strand_id
1 'polypeptide(L)'
;MFRIRLLPVAMTAVLAACAQAPQKPEPAKTAATTPAAQHVNPFLAASTLPFQAPPFDKITDADYQPAIEEGMRQQIAEVGGIANDPAPPTFENTYVALEKTGALLTRVMTAFNGVSGANTNDTLQALQETEAPKLAAHQDAIYLNDKLFARIDAVYNERAKLKLDPESLRLVEVVHANFVRAGAKLSAADKSKLEALNKEESSLSASFINKLLAAAKAGALVVDDKAKLAGMSAADIAAAAQDAKARGLDGKWVIPLQNTTQQPALQDLSDRATRQALFEASWNRAEHGDANDTRAAIERLAQLRAEKTKLLGFPNFAAWSLQDQMAKNPATVFAFMHKLAPAAVARARVEAHDIQATIDKDQKALGKPSFKLEPWDWEHYAEQVRKAKYDLDESQIKPYFELNNVLENGVFYAAHQLYGLNFKERHDIPVYQPDVRVFEVTNADGSPLALFYCDYFKRDNKNGGAWMDN
;
A
#
# COMPACT_ATOMS: atom_id res chain seq x y z
N MET A 1 16.91 -4.13 62.63
CA MET A 1 16.20 -5.04 63.56
C MET A 1 15.19 -5.79 62.71
N PHE A 2 15.16 -6.94 62.55
CA PHE A 2 15.32 -8.29 62.97
C PHE A 2 15.47 -9.22 61.75
N ARG A 3 16.50 -10.01 61.74
CA ARG A 3 16.66 -11.20 60.88
C ARG A 3 15.88 -12.35 61.50
N ILE A 4 15.28 -13.23 60.72
CA ILE A 4 15.14 -14.65 61.09
C ILE A 4 15.41 -15.50 59.83
N ARG A 5 16.43 -16.34 59.95
CA ARG A 5 16.71 -17.54 59.14
C ARG A 5 15.95 -18.70 59.73
N LEU A 6 15.53 -19.66 58.92
CA LEU A 6 15.41 -21.05 59.32
C LEU A 6 15.66 -22.01 58.15
N LEU A 7 16.48 -22.98 58.45
CA LEU A 7 17.02 -24.07 57.65
C LEU A 7 16.04 -25.28 57.55
N PRO A 8 16.37 -26.30 56.75
CA PRO A 8 15.47 -27.36 56.28
C PRO A 8 15.39 -28.54 57.25
N VAL A 9 14.29 -29.28 57.17
CA VAL A 9 14.16 -30.60 57.83
C VAL A 9 13.97 -31.63 56.72
N ALA A 10 14.97 -32.54 56.62
CA ALA A 10 14.88 -33.80 55.92
C ALA A 10 14.10 -34.79 56.78
N MET A 11 13.16 -35.50 56.18
CA MET A 11 12.52 -36.64 56.85
C MET A 11 12.52 -37.85 55.89
N THR A 12 13.38 -38.78 56.22
CA THR A 12 13.43 -40.14 55.71
C THR A 12 12.22 -40.93 56.15
N ALA A 13 11.53 -41.62 55.26
CA ALA A 13 10.53 -42.63 55.60
C ALA A 13 10.83 -43.95 54.87
N VAL A 14 10.79 -44.97 55.63
CA VAL A 14 11.20 -46.36 55.43
C VAL A 14 10.25 -47.09 54.48
N LEU A 15 10.81 -47.94 53.60
CA LEU A 15 10.15 -48.90 52.75
C LEU A 15 9.41 -49.97 53.56
N ALA A 16 8.16 -50.21 53.25
CA ALA A 16 7.46 -51.46 53.51
C ALA A 16 6.98 -52.03 52.17
N ALA A 17 7.61 -53.16 51.81
CA ALA A 17 7.23 -53.91 50.63
C ALA A 17 6.00 -54.79 50.93
N CYS A 18 4.91 -54.61 50.19
CA CYS A 18 3.84 -55.61 50.08
C CYS A 18 3.78 -56.06 48.61
N ALA A 19 4.03 -57.34 48.42
CA ALA A 19 3.90 -57.99 47.12
C ALA A 19 2.43 -58.06 46.69
N GLN A 20 2.12 -57.46 45.55
CA GLN A 20 0.85 -57.69 44.82
C GLN A 20 1.14 -58.40 43.49
N ALA A 21 0.28 -59.38 43.19
CA ALA A 21 0.34 -60.22 42.02
C ALA A 21 0.15 -59.39 40.72
N PRO A 22 0.67 -59.84 39.55
CA PRO A 22 0.59 -59.12 38.32
C PRO A 22 -0.83 -59.06 37.79
N GLN A 23 -1.40 -57.84 37.73
CA GLN A 23 -2.63 -57.56 36.97
C GLN A 23 -2.27 -57.43 35.48
N LYS A 24 -3.03 -58.16 34.67
CA LYS A 24 -3.03 -58.01 33.20
C LYS A 24 -3.26 -56.57 32.79
N PRO A 25 -2.52 -55.98 31.84
CA PRO A 25 -2.78 -54.66 31.35
C PRO A 25 -4.14 -54.63 30.60
N GLU A 26 -5.03 -53.78 31.11
CA GLU A 26 -6.25 -53.42 30.40
C GLU A 26 -5.84 -52.61 29.13
N PRO A 27 -6.46 -52.85 27.94
CA PRO A 27 -6.10 -52.14 26.73
C PRO A 27 -6.41 -50.64 26.94
N ALA A 28 -5.39 -49.82 26.78
CA ALA A 28 -5.52 -48.36 26.78
C ALA A 28 -6.62 -47.96 25.79
N LYS A 29 -7.70 -47.35 26.27
CA LYS A 29 -8.66 -46.65 25.42
C LYS A 29 -7.90 -45.58 24.63
N THR A 30 -7.66 -45.84 23.37
CA THR A 30 -7.22 -44.84 22.40
C THR A 30 -8.22 -43.68 22.49
N ALA A 31 -7.78 -42.55 23.04
CA ALA A 31 -8.52 -41.32 22.93
C ALA A 31 -8.73 -41.08 21.44
N ALA A 32 -9.99 -41.08 21.03
CA ALA A 32 -10.33 -40.70 19.66
C ALA A 32 -9.88 -39.24 19.51
N THR A 33 -8.80 -39.04 18.76
CA THR A 33 -8.42 -37.72 18.26
C THR A 33 -9.59 -37.24 17.43
N THR A 34 -10.35 -36.30 17.96
CA THR A 34 -11.34 -35.53 17.18
C THR A 34 -10.56 -34.98 15.97
N PRO A 35 -10.97 -35.27 14.73
CA PRO A 35 -10.31 -34.68 13.58
C PRO A 35 -10.31 -33.17 13.77
N ALA A 36 -9.15 -32.54 13.67
CA ALA A 36 -9.06 -31.11 13.64
C ALA A 36 -10.03 -30.62 12.56
N ALA A 37 -10.92 -29.71 12.88
CA ALA A 37 -11.86 -29.15 11.92
C ALA A 37 -11.05 -28.70 10.70
N GLN A 38 -11.38 -29.26 9.53
CA GLN A 38 -10.64 -28.95 8.32
C GLN A 38 -10.79 -27.46 8.03
N HIS A 39 -9.70 -26.73 7.95
CA HIS A 39 -9.74 -25.30 7.66
C HIS A 39 -10.42 -25.06 6.31
N VAL A 40 -11.49 -24.28 6.33
CA VAL A 40 -12.24 -23.91 5.12
C VAL A 40 -11.81 -22.52 4.74
N ASN A 41 -11.30 -22.35 3.52
CA ASN A 41 -10.84 -21.05 3.01
C ASN A 41 -12.01 -20.04 3.02
N PRO A 42 -11.89 -18.94 3.80
CA PRO A 42 -13.00 -17.99 4.00
C PRO A 42 -13.41 -17.23 2.73
N PHE A 43 -12.53 -17.15 1.73
CA PHE A 43 -12.83 -16.43 0.47
C PHE A 43 -13.81 -17.18 -0.44
N LEU A 44 -13.94 -18.50 -0.33
CA LEU A 44 -14.75 -19.33 -1.24
C LEU A 44 -16.26 -19.09 -1.10
N ALA A 45 -16.68 -18.42 -0.02
CA ALA A 45 -18.06 -17.98 0.18
C ALA A 45 -18.12 -16.48 0.44
N ALA A 46 -19.26 -15.85 0.15
CA ALA A 46 -19.49 -14.46 0.53
C ALA A 46 -19.43 -14.33 2.06
N SER A 47 -18.79 -13.28 2.55
CA SER A 47 -18.72 -12.99 3.98
C SER A 47 -20.15 -12.65 4.52
N THR A 48 -20.45 -13.11 5.71
CA THR A 48 -21.69 -12.80 6.42
C THR A 48 -21.58 -11.53 7.28
N LEU A 49 -20.40 -10.92 7.33
CA LEU A 49 -20.19 -9.65 8.03
C LEU A 49 -20.91 -8.50 7.30
N PRO A 50 -21.21 -7.40 7.99
CA PRO A 50 -21.78 -6.21 7.36
C PRO A 50 -20.96 -5.79 6.13
N PHE A 51 -21.65 -5.42 5.05
CA PHE A 51 -21.07 -5.05 3.75
C PHE A 51 -20.12 -6.11 3.16
N GLN A 52 -20.25 -7.37 3.56
CA GLN A 52 -19.36 -8.47 3.18
C GLN A 52 -17.87 -8.21 3.53
N ALA A 53 -17.62 -7.46 4.61
CA ALA A 53 -16.26 -7.18 5.08
C ALA A 53 -15.45 -8.48 5.21
N PRO A 54 -14.15 -8.46 4.88
CA PRO A 54 -13.30 -9.64 4.99
C PRO A 54 -13.22 -10.13 6.45
N PRO A 55 -13.40 -11.42 6.73
CA PRO A 55 -13.27 -11.98 8.07
C PRO A 55 -11.79 -12.20 8.41
N PHE A 56 -11.06 -11.10 8.66
CA PHE A 56 -9.62 -11.11 8.89
C PHE A 56 -9.18 -11.99 10.07
N ASP A 57 -10.08 -12.27 11.01
CA ASP A 57 -9.86 -13.22 12.11
C ASP A 57 -9.77 -14.69 11.67
N LYS A 58 -10.21 -15.01 10.45
CA LYS A 58 -10.26 -16.37 9.89
C LYS A 58 -9.35 -16.54 8.68
N ILE A 59 -8.93 -15.45 8.06
CA ILE A 59 -8.05 -15.47 6.89
C ILE A 59 -6.61 -15.71 7.33
N THR A 60 -5.93 -16.63 6.66
CA THR A 60 -4.50 -16.88 6.79
C THR A 60 -3.79 -16.58 5.48
N ASP A 61 -2.47 -16.37 5.50
CA ASP A 61 -1.69 -16.14 4.27
C ASP A 61 -1.85 -17.27 3.25
N ALA A 62 -2.03 -18.52 3.73
CA ALA A 62 -2.21 -19.70 2.88
C ALA A 62 -3.55 -19.72 2.13
N ASP A 63 -4.53 -18.91 2.51
CA ASP A 63 -5.84 -18.84 1.86
C ASP A 63 -5.83 -18.03 0.57
N TYR A 64 -4.89 -17.08 0.44
CA TYR A 64 -4.89 -16.15 -0.69
C TYR A 64 -4.63 -16.85 -2.03
N GLN A 65 -3.54 -17.61 -2.15
CA GLN A 65 -3.18 -18.21 -3.44
C GLN A 65 -4.27 -19.11 -4.01
N PRO A 66 -4.82 -20.10 -3.28
CA PRO A 66 -5.88 -20.95 -3.81
C PRO A 66 -7.14 -20.17 -4.20
N ALA A 67 -7.47 -19.11 -3.46
CA ALA A 67 -8.64 -18.30 -3.75
C ALA A 67 -8.43 -17.39 -4.97
N ILE A 68 -7.23 -16.82 -5.17
CA ILE A 68 -6.86 -16.05 -6.36
C ILE A 68 -6.94 -16.94 -7.61
N GLU A 69 -6.30 -18.12 -7.57
CA GLU A 69 -6.27 -19.04 -8.71
C GLU A 69 -7.68 -19.57 -9.05
N GLU A 70 -8.49 -19.90 -8.05
CA GLU A 70 -9.88 -20.29 -8.28
C GLU A 70 -10.74 -19.13 -8.79
N GLY A 71 -10.53 -17.91 -8.26
CA GLY A 71 -11.20 -16.71 -8.75
C GLY A 71 -10.91 -16.42 -10.22
N MET A 72 -9.63 -16.52 -10.63
CA MET A 72 -9.23 -16.42 -12.04
C MET A 72 -9.90 -17.49 -12.90
N ARG A 73 -9.91 -18.73 -12.45
CA ARG A 73 -10.53 -19.85 -13.17
C ARG A 73 -12.04 -19.63 -13.36
N GLN A 74 -12.74 -19.19 -12.32
CA GLN A 74 -14.18 -18.90 -12.39
C GLN A 74 -14.46 -17.76 -13.37
N GLN A 75 -13.74 -16.66 -13.26
CA GLN A 75 -13.95 -15.51 -14.15
C GLN A 75 -13.69 -15.86 -15.62
N ILE A 76 -12.65 -16.64 -15.94
CA ILE A 76 -12.43 -17.10 -17.33
C ILE A 76 -13.58 -17.96 -17.82
N ALA A 77 -14.17 -18.82 -16.99
CA ALA A 77 -15.34 -19.61 -17.36
C ALA A 77 -16.58 -18.73 -17.61
N GLU A 78 -16.83 -17.73 -16.77
CA GLU A 78 -17.92 -16.76 -16.89
C GLU A 78 -17.77 -15.93 -18.19
N VAL A 79 -16.58 -15.38 -18.42
CA VAL A 79 -16.24 -14.64 -19.64
C VAL A 79 -16.37 -15.52 -20.90
N GLY A 80 -15.94 -16.78 -20.78
CA GLY A 80 -16.12 -17.78 -21.84
C GLY A 80 -17.59 -18.05 -22.18
N GLY A 81 -18.47 -18.04 -21.18
CA GLY A 81 -19.92 -18.11 -21.36
C GLY A 81 -20.46 -16.93 -22.16
N ILE A 82 -20.04 -15.70 -21.83
CA ILE A 82 -20.42 -14.48 -22.56
C ILE A 82 -19.89 -14.52 -23.99
N ALA A 83 -18.61 -14.82 -24.16
CA ALA A 83 -17.93 -14.82 -25.48
C ALA A 83 -18.53 -15.84 -26.46
N ASN A 84 -19.06 -16.97 -25.98
CA ASN A 84 -19.63 -18.04 -26.78
C ASN A 84 -21.17 -18.07 -26.75
N ASP A 85 -21.83 -17.06 -26.16
CA ASP A 85 -23.29 -16.99 -26.17
C ASP A 85 -23.81 -16.92 -27.63
N PRO A 86 -24.67 -17.87 -28.07
CA PRO A 86 -25.21 -17.89 -29.42
C PRO A 86 -26.23 -16.76 -29.71
N ALA A 87 -26.77 -16.11 -28.67
CA ALA A 87 -27.71 -15.01 -28.82
C ALA A 87 -26.99 -13.76 -29.38
N PRO A 88 -27.66 -12.94 -30.19
CA PRO A 88 -27.12 -11.66 -30.63
C PRO A 88 -26.63 -10.81 -29.45
N PRO A 89 -25.50 -10.10 -29.58
CA PRO A 89 -24.97 -9.29 -28.51
C PRO A 89 -25.90 -8.11 -28.20
N THR A 90 -26.17 -7.91 -26.90
CA THR A 90 -26.94 -6.80 -26.37
C THR A 90 -26.18 -6.13 -25.25
N PHE A 91 -26.62 -4.96 -24.78
CA PHE A 91 -26.07 -4.31 -23.60
C PHE A 91 -26.10 -5.26 -22.39
N GLU A 92 -27.22 -5.92 -22.16
CA GLU A 92 -27.44 -6.79 -21.01
C GLU A 92 -26.57 -8.06 -21.04
N ASN A 93 -26.58 -8.81 -22.17
CA ASN A 93 -25.89 -10.11 -22.25
C ASN A 93 -24.39 -9.97 -22.58
N THR A 94 -23.88 -8.76 -22.72
CA THR A 94 -22.47 -8.50 -23.02
C THR A 94 -21.84 -7.57 -21.97
N TYR A 95 -22.31 -6.33 -21.85
CA TYR A 95 -21.70 -5.36 -20.92
C TYR A 95 -22.09 -5.61 -19.46
N VAL A 96 -23.40 -5.67 -19.17
CA VAL A 96 -23.87 -5.94 -17.81
C VAL A 96 -23.44 -7.33 -17.34
N ALA A 97 -23.45 -8.31 -18.24
CA ALA A 97 -22.94 -9.65 -17.93
C ALA A 97 -21.45 -9.63 -17.58
N LEU A 98 -20.61 -8.87 -18.34
CA LEU A 98 -19.17 -8.75 -18.09
C LEU A 98 -18.87 -8.09 -16.74
N GLU A 99 -19.58 -7.01 -16.41
CA GLU A 99 -19.44 -6.30 -15.12
C GLU A 99 -19.73 -7.19 -13.89
N LYS A 100 -20.53 -8.24 -14.08
CA LYS A 100 -20.88 -9.19 -13.02
C LYS A 100 -19.87 -10.33 -12.85
N THR A 101 -18.89 -10.45 -13.74
CA THR A 101 -17.88 -11.53 -13.67
C THR A 101 -16.83 -11.29 -12.58
N GLY A 102 -16.23 -12.38 -12.12
CA GLY A 102 -15.05 -12.32 -11.26
C GLY A 102 -15.32 -11.95 -9.80
N ALA A 103 -16.52 -12.16 -9.28
CA ALA A 103 -16.88 -11.81 -7.91
C ALA A 103 -15.95 -12.41 -6.84
N LEU A 104 -15.49 -13.65 -7.02
CA LEU A 104 -14.51 -14.28 -6.12
C LEU A 104 -13.15 -13.60 -6.24
N LEU A 105 -12.67 -13.38 -7.47
CA LEU A 105 -11.37 -12.75 -7.70
C LEU A 105 -11.33 -11.33 -7.12
N THR A 106 -12.38 -10.54 -7.34
CA THR A 106 -12.50 -9.20 -6.77
C THR A 106 -12.42 -9.25 -5.25
N ARG A 107 -13.20 -10.13 -4.59
CA ARG A 107 -13.21 -10.25 -3.13
C ARG A 107 -11.84 -10.59 -2.56
N VAL A 108 -11.15 -11.57 -3.12
CA VAL A 108 -9.84 -11.97 -2.61
C VAL A 108 -8.77 -10.93 -2.92
N MET A 109 -8.79 -10.32 -4.12
CA MET A 109 -7.79 -9.32 -4.51
C MET A 109 -7.93 -8.01 -3.73
N THR A 110 -9.15 -7.58 -3.42
CA THR A 110 -9.35 -6.40 -2.55
C THR A 110 -8.70 -6.63 -1.17
N ALA A 111 -8.97 -7.76 -0.53
CA ALA A 111 -8.34 -8.08 0.76
C ALA A 111 -6.82 -8.27 0.63
N PHE A 112 -6.35 -8.99 -0.40
CA PHE A 112 -4.93 -9.24 -0.63
C PHE A 112 -4.14 -7.95 -0.88
N ASN A 113 -4.62 -7.08 -1.74
CA ASN A 113 -3.96 -5.80 -2.05
C ASN A 113 -3.92 -4.88 -0.81
N GLY A 114 -5.03 -4.80 -0.07
CA GLY A 114 -5.11 -4.02 1.16
C GLY A 114 -4.08 -4.49 2.19
N VAL A 115 -4.04 -5.80 2.49
CA VAL A 115 -3.10 -6.35 3.48
C VAL A 115 -1.66 -6.29 2.96
N SER A 116 -1.41 -6.63 1.70
CA SER A 116 -0.06 -6.56 1.11
C SER A 116 0.50 -5.14 1.07
N GLY A 117 -0.35 -4.13 0.95
CA GLY A 117 0.06 -2.72 1.02
C GLY A 117 0.28 -2.22 2.45
N ALA A 118 -0.55 -2.66 3.39
CA ALA A 118 -0.62 -2.08 4.73
C ALA A 118 0.01 -2.92 5.84
N ASN A 119 0.12 -4.24 5.68
CA ASN A 119 0.64 -5.16 6.69
C ASN A 119 1.27 -6.41 6.06
N THR A 120 2.22 -6.20 5.14
CA THR A 120 2.86 -7.29 4.38
C THR A 120 3.84 -8.11 5.23
N ASN A 121 4.17 -9.29 4.72
CA ASN A 121 5.24 -10.16 5.23
C ASN A 121 5.91 -10.90 4.05
N ASP A 122 6.96 -11.68 4.34
CA ASP A 122 7.73 -12.39 3.32
C ASP A 122 6.87 -13.36 2.48
N THR A 123 5.86 -14.00 3.10
CA THR A 123 4.92 -14.90 2.42
C THR A 123 4.05 -14.13 1.42
N LEU A 124 3.46 -13.02 1.84
CA LEU A 124 2.62 -12.19 0.98
C LEU A 124 3.42 -11.53 -0.15
N GLN A 125 4.67 -11.11 0.11
CA GLN A 125 5.57 -10.56 -0.91
C GLN A 125 5.94 -11.61 -1.97
N ALA A 126 6.30 -12.82 -1.53
CA ALA A 126 6.56 -13.94 -2.44
C ALA A 126 5.32 -14.29 -3.27
N LEU A 127 4.14 -14.22 -2.66
CA LEU A 127 2.88 -14.46 -3.34
C LEU A 127 2.58 -13.37 -4.38
N GLN A 128 2.82 -12.09 -4.06
CA GLN A 128 2.70 -10.99 -5.03
C GLN A 128 3.54 -11.25 -6.29
N GLU A 129 4.80 -11.65 -6.11
CA GLU A 129 5.71 -11.94 -7.23
C GLU A 129 5.28 -13.18 -8.03
N THR A 130 4.72 -14.17 -7.36
CA THR A 130 4.25 -15.41 -7.99
C THR A 130 2.96 -15.20 -8.78
N GLU A 131 2.02 -14.44 -8.23
CA GLU A 131 0.70 -14.24 -8.83
C GLU A 131 0.66 -13.11 -9.86
N ALA A 132 1.54 -12.10 -9.78
CA ALA A 132 1.55 -10.98 -10.71
C ALA A 132 1.58 -11.40 -12.20
N PRO A 133 2.47 -12.31 -12.66
CA PRO A 133 2.46 -12.76 -14.04
C PRO A 133 1.24 -13.61 -14.41
N LYS A 134 0.61 -14.32 -13.45
CA LYS A 134 -0.62 -15.09 -13.69
C LYS A 134 -1.81 -14.17 -13.83
N LEU A 135 -1.90 -13.14 -12.99
CA LEU A 135 -2.93 -12.10 -13.06
C LEU A 135 -2.83 -11.29 -14.36
N ALA A 136 -1.60 -10.98 -14.82
CA ALA A 136 -1.40 -10.35 -16.12
C ALA A 136 -1.89 -11.24 -17.27
N ALA A 137 -1.53 -12.52 -17.27
CA ALA A 137 -2.00 -13.47 -18.27
C ALA A 137 -3.54 -13.67 -18.21
N HIS A 138 -4.12 -13.65 -17.01
CA HIS A 138 -5.57 -13.69 -16.83
C HIS A 138 -6.27 -12.47 -17.45
N GLN A 139 -5.75 -11.25 -17.21
CA GLN A 139 -6.28 -10.05 -17.85
C GLN A 139 -6.15 -10.09 -19.36
N ASP A 140 -5.01 -10.54 -19.88
CA ASP A 140 -4.80 -10.71 -21.31
C ASP A 140 -5.80 -11.70 -21.92
N ALA A 141 -6.09 -12.82 -21.24
CA ALA A 141 -7.09 -13.79 -21.69
C ALA A 141 -8.51 -13.21 -21.81
N ILE A 142 -8.81 -12.14 -21.08
CA ILE A 142 -10.09 -11.41 -21.16
C ILE A 142 -10.01 -10.33 -22.25
N TYR A 143 -9.05 -9.39 -22.14
CA TYR A 143 -8.98 -8.22 -22.99
C TYR A 143 -8.56 -8.52 -24.45
N LEU A 144 -7.81 -9.58 -24.68
CA LEU A 144 -7.36 -9.99 -26.01
C LEU A 144 -8.26 -11.08 -26.64
N ASN A 145 -9.38 -11.43 -26.00
CA ASN A 145 -10.32 -12.42 -26.50
C ASN A 145 -11.11 -11.90 -27.70
N ASP A 146 -10.86 -12.46 -28.88
CA ASP A 146 -11.48 -12.04 -30.13
C ASP A 146 -13.01 -12.15 -30.13
N LYS A 147 -13.55 -13.24 -29.56
CA LYS A 147 -15.01 -13.47 -29.52
C LYS A 147 -15.71 -12.50 -28.60
N LEU A 148 -15.14 -12.26 -27.41
CA LEU A 148 -15.67 -11.29 -26.45
C LEU A 148 -15.62 -9.88 -27.06
N PHE A 149 -14.47 -9.51 -27.64
CA PHE A 149 -14.32 -8.20 -28.27
C PHE A 149 -15.28 -8.01 -29.44
N ALA A 150 -15.52 -9.01 -30.26
CA ALA A 150 -16.52 -8.92 -31.36
C ALA A 150 -17.92 -8.58 -30.82
N ARG A 151 -18.34 -9.14 -29.69
CA ARG A 151 -19.62 -8.82 -29.04
C ARG A 151 -19.64 -7.39 -28.50
N ILE A 152 -18.55 -6.99 -27.81
CA ILE A 152 -18.38 -5.62 -27.30
C ILE A 152 -18.42 -4.60 -28.42
N ASP A 153 -17.69 -4.82 -29.52
CA ASP A 153 -17.63 -3.92 -30.66
C ASP A 153 -18.99 -3.83 -31.40
N ALA A 154 -19.73 -4.94 -31.50
CA ALA A 154 -21.06 -4.95 -32.13
C ALA A 154 -22.05 -4.06 -31.33
N VAL A 155 -22.12 -4.17 -30.00
CA VAL A 155 -22.97 -3.32 -29.16
C VAL A 155 -22.50 -1.85 -29.22
N TYR A 156 -21.21 -1.62 -29.17
CA TYR A 156 -20.62 -0.27 -29.26
C TYR A 156 -21.01 0.43 -30.56
N ASN A 157 -20.96 -0.26 -31.71
CA ASN A 157 -21.29 0.29 -33.02
C ASN A 157 -22.78 0.66 -33.13
N GLU A 158 -23.67 -0.03 -32.44
CA GLU A 158 -25.10 0.23 -32.42
C GLU A 158 -25.57 1.17 -31.29
N ARG A 159 -24.64 1.63 -30.41
CA ARG A 159 -24.95 2.34 -29.15
C ARG A 159 -25.89 3.54 -29.31
N ALA A 160 -25.79 4.27 -30.42
CA ALA A 160 -26.67 5.41 -30.69
C ALA A 160 -28.14 5.01 -30.87
N LYS A 161 -28.43 3.75 -31.24
CA LYS A 161 -29.78 3.21 -31.46
C LYS A 161 -30.37 2.55 -30.23
N LEU A 162 -29.54 2.20 -29.21
CA LEU A 162 -29.95 1.41 -28.05
C LEU A 162 -30.78 2.20 -27.03
N LYS A 163 -30.89 3.53 -27.18
CA LYS A 163 -31.62 4.43 -26.24
C LYS A 163 -31.23 4.21 -24.76
N LEU A 164 -29.96 3.92 -24.51
CA LEU A 164 -29.40 3.78 -23.15
C LEU A 164 -29.47 5.12 -22.41
N ASP A 165 -29.59 5.05 -21.09
CA ASP A 165 -29.36 6.21 -20.26
C ASP A 165 -27.90 6.69 -20.33
N PRO A 166 -27.57 7.92 -19.88
CA PRO A 166 -26.23 8.48 -20.01
C PRO A 166 -25.13 7.65 -19.33
N GLU A 167 -25.42 7.03 -18.21
CA GLU A 167 -24.46 6.21 -17.45
C GLU A 167 -24.19 4.90 -18.20
N SER A 168 -25.21 4.18 -18.59
CA SER A 168 -25.09 2.95 -19.41
C SER A 168 -24.39 3.21 -20.74
N LEU A 169 -24.69 4.32 -21.41
CA LEU A 169 -23.98 4.73 -22.63
C LEU A 169 -22.50 4.96 -22.36
N ARG A 170 -22.18 5.63 -21.25
CA ARG A 170 -20.79 5.87 -20.83
C ARG A 170 -20.05 4.57 -20.52
N LEU A 171 -20.69 3.61 -19.86
CA LEU A 171 -20.14 2.28 -19.63
C LEU A 171 -19.75 1.60 -20.95
N VAL A 172 -20.64 1.63 -21.96
CA VAL A 172 -20.35 1.08 -23.29
C VAL A 172 -19.10 1.72 -23.89
N GLU A 173 -18.97 3.04 -23.82
CA GLU A 173 -17.82 3.77 -24.36
C GLU A 173 -16.52 3.42 -23.64
N VAL A 174 -16.54 3.39 -22.30
CA VAL A 174 -15.36 3.14 -21.47
C VAL A 174 -14.86 1.72 -21.63
N VAL A 175 -15.75 0.72 -21.53
CA VAL A 175 -15.37 -0.69 -21.69
C VAL A 175 -14.79 -0.95 -23.07
N HIS A 176 -15.45 -0.49 -24.14
CA HIS A 176 -14.92 -0.63 -25.51
C HIS A 176 -13.53 0.02 -25.64
N ALA A 177 -13.36 1.26 -25.13
CA ALA A 177 -12.08 1.95 -25.19
C ALA A 177 -10.98 1.19 -24.40
N ASN A 178 -11.31 0.59 -23.27
CA ASN A 178 -10.39 -0.22 -22.48
C ASN A 178 -9.90 -1.45 -23.26
N PHE A 179 -10.80 -2.17 -23.92
CA PHE A 179 -10.43 -3.31 -24.77
C PHE A 179 -9.52 -2.88 -25.93
N VAL A 180 -9.87 -1.82 -26.64
CA VAL A 180 -9.04 -1.29 -27.74
C VAL A 180 -7.66 -0.87 -27.23
N ARG A 181 -7.58 -0.17 -26.11
CA ARG A 181 -6.35 0.30 -25.49
C ARG A 181 -5.48 -0.86 -24.97
N ALA A 182 -6.11 -1.94 -24.52
CA ALA A 182 -5.44 -3.15 -24.11
C ALA A 182 -4.88 -3.99 -25.28
N GLY A 183 -5.29 -3.70 -26.53
CA GLY A 183 -4.77 -4.39 -27.71
C GLY A 183 -5.74 -5.36 -28.37
N ALA A 184 -7.04 -5.30 -28.08
CA ALA A 184 -8.05 -6.20 -28.66
C ALA A 184 -8.02 -6.26 -30.19
N LYS A 185 -7.65 -5.17 -30.84
CA LYS A 185 -7.58 -5.04 -32.35
C LYS A 185 -6.24 -5.50 -32.94
N LEU A 186 -5.29 -5.96 -32.17
CA LEU A 186 -4.02 -6.45 -32.67
C LEU A 186 -4.17 -7.77 -33.41
N SER A 187 -3.21 -8.06 -34.32
CA SER A 187 -3.07 -9.39 -34.92
C SER A 187 -2.76 -10.46 -33.83
N ALA A 188 -3.09 -11.71 -34.10
CA ALA A 188 -2.77 -12.81 -33.18
C ALA A 188 -1.26 -12.86 -32.82
N ALA A 189 -0.38 -12.62 -33.81
CA ALA A 189 1.06 -12.59 -33.58
C ALA A 189 1.49 -11.43 -32.65
N ASP A 190 0.84 -10.26 -32.77
CA ASP A 190 1.16 -9.10 -31.94
C ASP A 190 0.52 -9.21 -30.54
N LYS A 191 -0.64 -9.88 -30.42
CA LYS A 191 -1.21 -10.24 -29.11
C LYS A 191 -0.26 -11.13 -28.31
N SER A 192 0.32 -12.17 -28.93
CA SER A 192 1.28 -13.04 -28.25
C SER A 192 2.56 -12.31 -27.82
N LYS A 193 3.02 -11.30 -28.59
CA LYS A 193 4.13 -10.44 -28.14
C LYS A 193 3.72 -9.57 -26.95
N LEU A 194 2.52 -9.00 -27.00
CA LEU A 194 1.98 -8.15 -25.94
C LEU A 194 1.83 -8.93 -24.62
N GLU A 195 1.31 -10.16 -24.68
CA GLU A 195 1.22 -11.06 -23.52
C GLU A 195 2.57 -11.32 -22.87
N ALA A 196 3.62 -11.53 -23.67
CA ALA A 196 4.98 -11.70 -23.16
C ALA A 196 5.50 -10.43 -22.44
N LEU A 197 5.26 -9.26 -23.05
CA LEU A 197 5.63 -7.96 -22.46
C LEU A 197 4.86 -7.68 -21.16
N ASN A 198 3.55 -7.94 -21.13
CA ASN A 198 2.70 -7.75 -19.96
C ASN A 198 3.13 -8.65 -18.80
N LYS A 199 3.46 -9.91 -19.09
CA LYS A 199 3.96 -10.87 -18.10
C LYS A 199 5.28 -10.40 -17.48
N GLU A 200 6.24 -9.95 -18.30
CA GLU A 200 7.53 -9.45 -17.82
C GLU A 200 7.35 -8.14 -17.03
N GLU A 201 6.55 -7.20 -17.52
CA GLU A 201 6.25 -5.94 -16.84
C GLU A 201 5.64 -6.16 -15.46
N SER A 202 4.69 -7.09 -15.33
CA SER A 202 4.03 -7.39 -14.06
C SER A 202 4.98 -7.99 -13.03
N SER A 203 5.83 -8.94 -13.45
CA SER A 203 6.84 -9.56 -12.58
C SER A 203 7.86 -8.54 -12.07
N LEU A 204 8.38 -7.69 -12.97
CA LEU A 204 9.33 -6.63 -12.60
C LEU A 204 8.70 -5.57 -11.70
N SER A 205 7.43 -5.23 -11.92
CA SER A 205 6.73 -4.24 -11.10
C SER A 205 6.49 -4.75 -9.67
N ALA A 206 6.11 -6.02 -9.51
CA ALA A 206 5.95 -6.63 -8.19
C ALA A 206 7.29 -6.68 -7.43
N SER A 207 8.34 -7.17 -8.08
CA SER A 207 9.69 -7.20 -7.50
C SER A 207 10.22 -5.81 -7.17
N PHE A 208 9.96 -4.80 -8.01
CA PHE A 208 10.36 -3.42 -7.75
C PHE A 208 9.75 -2.87 -6.44
N ILE A 209 8.46 -3.09 -6.22
CA ILE A 209 7.76 -2.61 -5.01
C ILE A 209 8.37 -3.27 -3.76
N ASN A 210 8.57 -4.60 -3.78
CA ASN A 210 9.13 -5.34 -2.66
C ASN A 210 10.58 -4.91 -2.35
N LYS A 211 11.42 -4.73 -3.38
CA LYS A 211 12.79 -4.20 -3.23
C LYS A 211 12.81 -2.81 -2.64
N LEU A 212 11.91 -1.93 -3.07
CA LEU A 212 11.82 -0.56 -2.56
C LEU A 212 11.45 -0.53 -1.07
N LEU A 213 10.50 -1.37 -0.65
CA LEU A 213 10.14 -1.51 0.76
C LEU A 213 11.31 -2.05 1.60
N ALA A 214 11.97 -3.10 1.11
CA ALA A 214 13.15 -3.68 1.77
C ALA A 214 14.31 -2.67 1.87
N ALA A 215 14.57 -1.91 0.80
CA ALA A 215 15.59 -0.86 0.78
C ALA A 215 15.29 0.26 1.77
N ALA A 216 14.02 0.68 1.88
CA ALA A 216 13.61 1.70 2.85
C ALA A 216 13.81 1.23 4.30
N LYS A 217 13.53 -0.04 4.58
CA LYS A 217 13.75 -0.66 5.90
C LYS A 217 15.24 -0.80 6.22
N ALA A 218 16.03 -1.33 5.28
CA ALA A 218 17.46 -1.56 5.47
C ALA A 218 18.27 -0.24 5.53
N GLY A 219 17.87 0.78 4.78
CA GLY A 219 18.52 2.08 4.70
C GLY A 219 18.21 3.03 5.87
N ALA A 220 17.38 2.63 6.85
CA ALA A 220 17.06 3.47 8.00
C ALA A 220 18.34 3.96 8.72
N LEU A 221 18.40 5.25 9.05
CA LEU A 221 19.57 5.83 9.69
C LEU A 221 19.73 5.34 11.13
N VAL A 222 20.83 4.67 11.41
CA VAL A 222 21.21 4.26 12.79
C VAL A 222 22.11 5.30 13.39
N VAL A 223 21.74 5.82 14.57
CA VAL A 223 22.50 6.80 15.34
C VAL A 223 22.98 6.16 16.64
N ASP A 224 24.25 6.27 16.95
CA ASP A 224 24.93 5.66 18.09
C ASP A 224 25.19 6.64 19.25
N ASP A 225 25.07 7.94 19.00
CA ASP A 225 25.27 9.00 19.98
C ASP A 225 24.04 9.91 20.04
N LYS A 226 23.41 9.99 21.23
CA LYS A 226 22.23 10.83 21.47
C LYS A 226 22.47 12.32 21.15
N ALA A 227 23.69 12.80 21.30
CA ALA A 227 24.03 14.19 21.00
C ALA A 227 23.78 14.56 19.54
N LYS A 228 23.91 13.61 18.62
CA LYS A 228 23.63 13.77 17.19
C LYS A 228 22.13 13.99 16.89
N LEU A 229 21.23 13.69 17.85
CA LEU A 229 19.78 13.92 17.74
C LEU A 229 19.35 15.26 18.34
N ALA A 230 20.29 16.14 18.65
CA ALA A 230 19.99 17.48 19.16
C ALA A 230 19.02 18.22 18.19
N GLY A 231 18.02 18.89 18.77
CA GLY A 231 16.96 19.58 18.02
C GLY A 231 15.66 18.78 17.91
N MET A 232 15.71 17.45 17.90
CA MET A 232 14.52 16.60 17.92
C MET A 232 13.82 16.68 19.28
N SER A 233 12.48 16.52 19.28
CA SER A 233 11.70 16.46 20.52
C SER A 233 12.03 15.22 21.36
N ALA A 234 11.78 15.30 22.67
CA ALA A 234 11.97 14.13 23.56
C ALA A 234 11.11 12.93 23.13
N ALA A 235 9.91 13.18 22.60
CA ALA A 235 9.02 12.13 22.08
C ALA A 235 9.59 11.45 20.84
N ASP A 236 10.12 12.21 19.90
CA ASP A 236 10.71 11.67 18.66
C ASP A 236 12.00 10.90 18.94
N ILE A 237 12.82 11.37 19.89
CA ILE A 237 14.01 10.63 20.36
C ILE A 237 13.61 9.31 21.04
N ALA A 238 12.52 9.30 21.82
CA ALA A 238 12.00 8.08 22.44
C ALA A 238 11.45 7.11 21.37
N ALA A 239 10.74 7.60 20.38
CA ALA A 239 10.26 6.80 19.23
C ALA A 239 11.44 6.19 18.45
N ALA A 240 12.48 6.97 18.16
CA ALA A 240 13.69 6.46 17.50
C ALA A 240 14.42 5.37 18.33
N ALA A 241 14.41 5.46 19.64
CA ALA A 241 14.94 4.41 20.52
C ALA A 241 14.07 3.14 20.48
N GLN A 242 12.74 3.27 20.41
CA GLN A 242 11.83 2.12 20.23
C GLN A 242 12.02 1.46 18.88
N ASP A 243 12.15 2.23 17.81
CA ASP A 243 12.45 1.73 16.46
C ASP A 243 13.79 0.96 16.43
N ALA A 244 14.81 1.43 17.17
CA ALA A 244 16.07 0.73 17.33
C ALA A 244 15.89 -0.60 18.08
N LYS A 245 15.17 -0.57 19.20
CA LYS A 245 14.90 -1.77 20.01
C LYS A 245 14.14 -2.84 19.23
N ALA A 246 13.12 -2.44 18.44
CA ALA A 246 12.37 -3.35 17.59
C ALA A 246 13.24 -4.04 16.53
N ARG A 247 14.41 -3.47 16.20
CA ARG A 247 15.42 -4.00 15.27
C ARG A 247 16.60 -4.69 15.96
N GLY A 248 16.53 -4.91 17.29
CA GLY A 248 17.60 -5.52 18.07
C GLY A 248 18.83 -4.62 18.26
N LEU A 249 18.70 -3.31 18.12
CA LEU A 249 19.75 -2.31 18.25
C LEU A 249 19.62 -1.54 19.58
N ASP A 250 19.56 -2.26 20.70
CA ASP A 250 19.44 -1.67 22.03
C ASP A 250 20.56 -0.64 22.32
N GLY A 251 20.17 0.49 22.91
CA GLY A 251 21.09 1.59 23.22
C GLY A 251 21.43 2.51 22.06
N LYS A 252 20.82 2.29 20.89
CA LYS A 252 20.91 3.17 19.72
C LYS A 252 19.56 3.83 19.41
N TRP A 253 19.55 4.63 18.36
CA TRP A 253 18.37 5.29 17.80
C TRP A 253 18.28 4.99 16.31
N VAL A 254 17.08 4.77 15.79
CA VAL A 254 16.86 4.55 14.37
C VAL A 254 15.84 5.57 13.85
N ILE A 255 16.17 6.23 12.76
CA ILE A 255 15.26 7.11 12.01
C ILE A 255 14.87 6.37 10.74
N PRO A 256 13.63 5.81 10.66
CA PRO A 256 13.14 5.14 9.46
C PRO A 256 13.00 6.09 8.27
N LEU A 257 13.22 5.59 7.05
CA LEU A 257 13.10 6.37 5.81
C LEU A 257 11.63 6.46 5.35
N GLN A 258 10.79 7.01 6.20
CA GLN A 258 9.38 7.25 5.93
C GLN A 258 9.09 8.76 6.00
N ASN A 259 8.14 9.25 5.24
CA ASN A 259 7.81 10.67 5.18
C ASN A 259 7.49 11.26 6.57
N THR A 260 6.81 10.49 7.42
CA THR A 260 6.41 10.89 8.78
C THR A 260 7.55 10.92 9.79
N THR A 261 8.72 10.38 9.46
CA THR A 261 9.90 10.33 10.35
C THR A 261 11.08 11.09 9.80
N GLN A 262 11.48 10.81 8.55
CA GLN A 262 12.66 11.46 7.97
C GLN A 262 12.46 12.96 7.69
N GLN A 263 11.29 13.37 7.22
CA GLN A 263 11.06 14.80 6.91
C GLN A 263 11.06 15.67 8.16
N PRO A 264 10.31 15.35 9.24
CA PRO A 264 10.44 16.08 10.50
C PRO A 264 11.85 16.04 11.07
N ALA A 265 12.55 14.91 10.99
CA ALA A 265 13.93 14.80 11.49
C ALA A 265 14.90 15.68 10.69
N LEU A 266 14.75 15.81 9.36
CA LEU A 266 15.56 16.75 8.55
C LEU A 266 15.32 18.22 8.95
N GLN A 267 14.12 18.55 9.37
CA GLN A 267 13.76 19.88 9.86
C GLN A 267 14.37 20.15 11.24
N ASP A 268 14.25 19.19 12.16
CA ASP A 268 14.54 19.41 13.57
C ASP A 268 16.02 19.19 13.94
N LEU A 269 16.71 18.24 13.31
CA LEU A 269 18.11 17.90 13.63
C LEU A 269 19.02 19.10 13.50
N SER A 270 19.71 19.47 14.59
CA SER A 270 20.70 20.56 14.62
C SER A 270 22.06 20.10 14.09
N ASP A 271 22.41 18.81 14.21
CA ASP A 271 23.69 18.27 13.69
C ASP A 271 23.64 18.10 12.18
N ARG A 272 24.45 18.91 11.47
CA ARG A 272 24.47 18.95 10.01
C ARG A 272 24.92 17.63 9.39
N ALA A 273 25.89 16.95 10.02
CA ALA A 273 26.40 15.67 9.49
C ALA A 273 25.31 14.58 9.57
N THR A 274 24.52 14.56 10.64
CA THR A 274 23.39 13.64 10.78
C THR A 274 22.28 13.96 9.77
N ARG A 275 21.98 15.25 9.50
CA ARG A 275 21.04 15.63 8.42
C ARG A 275 21.52 15.14 7.06
N GLN A 276 22.82 15.34 6.74
CA GLN A 276 23.40 14.86 5.50
C GLN A 276 23.27 13.34 5.37
N ALA A 277 23.65 12.60 6.40
CA ALA A 277 23.55 11.14 6.41
C ALA A 277 22.11 10.65 6.21
N LEU A 278 21.12 11.29 6.86
CA LEU A 278 19.70 10.97 6.70
C LEU A 278 19.18 11.28 5.29
N PHE A 279 19.55 12.45 4.76
CA PHE A 279 19.18 12.84 3.41
C PHE A 279 19.74 11.86 2.37
N GLU A 280 21.04 11.56 2.44
CA GLU A 280 21.71 10.64 1.51
C GLU A 280 21.18 9.22 1.60
N ALA A 281 20.90 8.72 2.81
CA ALA A 281 20.26 7.42 3.01
C ALA A 281 18.89 7.34 2.34
N SER A 282 18.11 8.42 2.43
CA SER A 282 16.79 8.48 1.79
C SER A 282 16.88 8.68 0.27
N TRP A 283 17.75 9.56 -0.18
CA TRP A 283 17.86 9.93 -1.59
C TRP A 283 18.41 8.78 -2.44
N ASN A 284 19.42 8.08 -1.91
CA ASN A 284 20.12 7.01 -2.61
C ASN A 284 19.57 5.60 -2.30
N ARG A 285 18.43 5.51 -1.63
CA ARG A 285 17.85 4.19 -1.35
C ARG A 285 17.59 3.42 -2.63
N ALA A 286 17.78 2.09 -2.56
CA ALA A 286 17.60 1.17 -3.68
C ALA A 286 18.55 1.40 -4.90
N GLU A 287 19.73 2.04 -4.68
CA GLU A 287 20.76 2.20 -5.70
C GLU A 287 22.19 1.84 -5.23
N HIS A 288 22.28 0.95 -4.23
CA HIS A 288 23.56 0.59 -3.59
C HIS A 288 24.29 -0.60 -4.24
N GLY A 289 23.77 -1.18 -5.33
CA GLY A 289 24.34 -2.36 -5.97
C GLY A 289 24.14 -3.66 -5.19
N ASP A 290 23.22 -3.65 -4.22
CA ASP A 290 22.84 -4.81 -3.41
C ASP A 290 21.61 -5.54 -3.99
N ALA A 291 21.06 -6.51 -3.25
CA ALA A 291 19.88 -7.27 -3.66
C ALA A 291 18.62 -6.39 -3.86
N ASN A 292 18.58 -5.22 -3.23
CA ASN A 292 17.45 -4.27 -3.29
C ASN A 292 17.64 -3.18 -4.35
N ASP A 293 18.72 -3.23 -5.14
CA ASP A 293 18.95 -2.25 -6.21
C ASP A 293 17.86 -2.38 -7.29
N THR A 294 17.25 -1.23 -7.63
CA THR A 294 16.12 -1.16 -8.56
C THR A 294 16.47 -0.58 -9.93
N ARG A 295 17.70 -0.09 -10.15
CA ARG A 295 18.11 0.61 -11.39
C ARG A 295 17.91 -0.24 -12.65
N ALA A 296 18.32 -1.50 -12.61
CA ALA A 296 18.11 -2.41 -13.74
C ALA A 296 16.62 -2.68 -14.03
N ALA A 297 15.79 -2.77 -12.98
CA ALA A 297 14.35 -2.92 -13.13
C ALA A 297 13.72 -1.66 -13.75
N ILE A 298 14.14 -0.47 -13.34
CA ILE A 298 13.66 0.81 -13.90
C ILE A 298 14.01 0.90 -15.39
N GLU A 299 15.25 0.58 -15.76
CA GLU A 299 15.69 0.58 -17.16
C GLU A 299 14.86 -0.39 -18.00
N ARG A 300 14.72 -1.63 -17.54
CA ARG A 300 13.94 -2.65 -18.28
C ARG A 300 12.46 -2.30 -18.37
N LEU A 301 11.84 -1.78 -17.31
CA LEU A 301 10.45 -1.31 -17.34
C LEU A 301 10.25 -0.18 -18.36
N ALA A 302 11.20 0.76 -18.47
CA ALA A 302 11.12 1.81 -19.47
C ALA A 302 11.18 1.25 -20.90
N GLN A 303 12.06 0.27 -21.16
CA GLN A 303 12.16 -0.43 -22.44
C GLN A 303 10.89 -1.20 -22.78
N LEU A 304 10.36 -1.99 -21.83
CA LEU A 304 9.12 -2.76 -22.00
C LEU A 304 7.95 -1.84 -22.37
N ARG A 305 7.81 -0.72 -21.68
CA ARG A 305 6.75 0.27 -21.94
C ARG A 305 6.90 0.91 -23.31
N ALA A 306 8.11 1.15 -23.77
CA ALA A 306 8.35 1.65 -25.13
C ALA A 306 8.02 0.60 -26.20
N GLU A 307 8.44 -0.65 -26.00
CA GLU A 307 8.11 -1.78 -26.89
C GLU A 307 6.60 -2.01 -26.97
N LYS A 308 5.90 -2.05 -25.82
CA LYS A 308 4.46 -2.22 -25.70
C LYS A 308 3.69 -1.13 -26.44
N THR A 309 4.03 0.13 -26.22
CA THR A 309 3.30 1.24 -26.85
C THR A 309 3.54 1.35 -28.34
N LYS A 310 4.74 0.99 -28.83
CA LYS A 310 5.00 0.86 -30.25
C LYS A 310 4.13 -0.23 -30.88
N LEU A 311 3.97 -1.38 -30.21
CA LEU A 311 3.12 -2.47 -30.66
C LEU A 311 1.64 -2.03 -30.74
N LEU A 312 1.19 -1.22 -29.77
CA LEU A 312 -0.16 -0.64 -29.72
C LEU A 312 -0.38 0.53 -30.67
N GLY A 313 0.62 0.92 -31.49
CA GLY A 313 0.52 1.99 -32.47
C GLY A 313 0.70 3.41 -31.92
N PHE A 314 1.30 3.57 -30.73
CA PHE A 314 1.56 4.87 -30.13
C PHE A 314 3.03 5.27 -30.21
N PRO A 315 3.34 6.57 -30.34
CA PRO A 315 4.72 7.05 -30.47
C PRO A 315 5.54 6.86 -29.17
N ASN A 316 4.90 6.81 -28.01
CA ASN A 316 5.55 6.61 -26.71
C ASN A 316 4.50 6.26 -25.62
N PHE A 317 5.00 5.86 -24.44
CA PHE A 317 4.17 5.46 -23.30
C PHE A 317 3.26 6.60 -22.80
N ALA A 318 3.77 7.84 -22.78
CA ALA A 318 2.96 8.98 -22.36
C ALA A 318 1.75 9.22 -23.27
N ALA A 319 1.92 9.09 -24.60
CA ALA A 319 0.82 9.23 -25.54
C ALA A 319 -0.25 8.14 -25.35
N TRP A 320 0.15 6.90 -25.02
CA TRP A 320 -0.78 5.82 -24.71
C TRP A 320 -1.45 6.03 -23.35
N SER A 321 -0.69 6.36 -22.32
CA SER A 321 -1.19 6.50 -20.94
C SER A 321 -2.14 7.69 -20.77
N LEU A 322 -1.96 8.77 -21.52
CA LEU A 322 -2.74 10.00 -21.35
C LEU A 322 -4.09 10.02 -22.06
N GLN A 323 -4.43 8.99 -22.87
CA GLN A 323 -5.66 8.99 -23.67
C GLN A 323 -6.94 9.22 -22.86
N ASP A 324 -7.02 8.61 -21.70
CA ASP A 324 -8.16 8.68 -20.76
C ASP A 324 -7.95 9.67 -19.63
N GLN A 325 -6.79 10.34 -19.58
CA GLN A 325 -6.48 11.35 -18.58
C GLN A 325 -7.00 12.73 -18.99
N MET A 326 -7.11 13.65 -18.04
CA MET A 326 -7.59 15.03 -18.26
C MET A 326 -6.77 15.76 -19.34
N ALA A 327 -5.45 15.57 -19.36
CA ALA A 327 -4.55 16.21 -20.32
C ALA A 327 -4.62 15.66 -21.74
N LYS A 328 -5.12 14.44 -21.94
CA LYS A 328 -5.33 13.75 -23.23
C LYS A 328 -4.05 13.43 -24.02
N ASN A 329 -3.02 14.23 -23.96
CA ASN A 329 -1.80 14.05 -24.74
C ASN A 329 -0.59 14.73 -24.09
N PRO A 330 0.66 14.31 -24.46
CA PRO A 330 1.88 14.87 -23.90
C PRO A 330 2.07 16.37 -24.14
N ALA A 331 1.60 16.89 -25.30
CA ALA A 331 1.77 18.32 -25.61
C ALA A 331 1.03 19.22 -24.60
N THR A 332 -0.16 18.82 -24.17
CA THR A 332 -0.92 19.53 -23.12
C THR A 332 -0.17 19.51 -21.77
N VAL A 333 0.41 18.36 -21.42
CA VAL A 333 1.21 18.24 -20.19
C VAL A 333 2.44 19.16 -20.25
N PHE A 334 3.20 19.12 -21.33
CA PHE A 334 4.37 19.97 -21.50
C PHE A 334 4.02 21.45 -21.52
N ALA A 335 2.93 21.85 -22.18
CA ALA A 335 2.47 23.24 -22.17
C ALA A 335 2.18 23.73 -20.74
N PHE A 336 1.53 22.90 -19.92
CA PHE A 336 1.28 23.21 -18.51
C PHE A 336 2.59 23.31 -17.72
N MET A 337 3.48 22.32 -17.85
CA MET A 337 4.75 22.29 -17.14
C MET A 337 5.66 23.46 -17.53
N HIS A 338 5.77 23.80 -18.81
CA HIS A 338 6.56 24.94 -19.28
C HIS A 338 6.02 26.28 -18.80
N LYS A 339 4.71 26.39 -18.56
CA LYS A 339 4.10 27.59 -17.97
C LYS A 339 4.41 27.70 -16.47
N LEU A 340 4.38 26.57 -15.75
CA LEU A 340 4.56 26.53 -14.28
C LEU A 340 6.02 26.59 -13.86
N ALA A 341 6.90 25.80 -14.49
CA ALA A 341 8.26 25.56 -14.02
C ALA A 341 9.11 26.84 -13.91
N PRO A 342 9.09 27.82 -14.85
CA PRO A 342 9.88 29.04 -14.71
C PRO A 342 9.53 29.84 -13.44
N ALA A 343 8.24 29.98 -13.12
CA ALA A 343 7.79 30.69 -11.93
C ALA A 343 8.18 29.96 -10.64
N ALA A 344 8.02 28.62 -10.62
CA ALA A 344 8.42 27.79 -9.48
C ALA A 344 9.93 27.85 -9.23
N VAL A 345 10.75 27.74 -10.29
CA VAL A 345 12.22 27.85 -10.18
C VAL A 345 12.64 29.25 -9.73
N ALA A 346 12.02 30.31 -10.26
CA ALA A 346 12.32 31.66 -9.82
C ALA A 346 12.00 31.84 -8.31
N ARG A 347 10.88 31.31 -7.84
CA ARG A 347 10.51 31.32 -6.42
C ARG A 347 11.49 30.54 -5.56
N ALA A 348 11.85 29.32 -5.95
CA ALA A 348 12.83 28.48 -5.25
C ALA A 348 14.20 29.18 -5.11
N ARG A 349 14.63 29.93 -6.12
CA ARG A 349 15.88 30.73 -6.03
C ARG A 349 15.80 31.83 -4.98
N VAL A 350 14.64 32.52 -4.85
CA VAL A 350 14.43 33.53 -3.80
C VAL A 350 14.47 32.86 -2.43
N GLU A 351 13.84 31.73 -2.27
CA GLU A 351 13.84 30.94 -1.02
C GLU A 351 15.24 30.45 -0.67
N ALA A 352 15.99 29.94 -1.63
CA ALA A 352 17.40 29.55 -1.43
C ALA A 352 18.28 30.72 -0.97
N HIS A 353 18.05 31.94 -1.49
CA HIS A 353 18.75 33.15 -1.04
C HIS A 353 18.41 33.49 0.42
N ASP A 354 17.14 33.45 0.79
CA ASP A 354 16.70 33.73 2.16
C ASP A 354 17.27 32.69 3.16
N ILE A 355 17.29 31.42 2.76
CA ILE A 355 17.90 30.33 3.52
C ILE A 355 19.41 30.56 3.67
N GLN A 356 20.13 30.88 2.60
CA GLN A 356 21.57 31.16 2.67
C GLN A 356 21.87 32.33 3.61
N ALA A 357 21.09 33.42 3.56
CA ALA A 357 21.26 34.56 4.47
C ALA A 357 21.05 34.14 5.94
N THR A 358 20.16 33.21 6.20
CA THR A 358 19.92 32.65 7.55
C THR A 358 21.11 31.81 7.99
N ILE A 359 21.67 30.97 7.12
CA ILE A 359 22.90 30.20 7.39
C ILE A 359 24.05 31.15 7.75
N ASP A 360 24.28 32.19 6.95
CA ASP A 360 25.38 33.14 7.16
C ASP A 360 25.26 33.86 8.50
N LYS A 361 24.04 34.26 8.86
CA LYS A 361 23.73 34.88 10.17
C LYS A 361 24.00 33.93 11.34
N ASP A 362 23.53 32.69 11.25
CA ASP A 362 23.71 31.68 12.28
C ASP A 362 25.21 31.33 12.48
N GLN A 363 25.92 31.08 11.40
CA GLN A 363 27.34 30.72 11.48
C GLN A 363 28.17 31.89 12.07
N LYS A 364 27.83 33.13 11.69
CA LYS A 364 28.44 34.31 12.28
C LYS A 364 28.18 34.42 13.78
N ALA A 365 26.96 34.15 14.23
CA ALA A 365 26.61 34.17 15.65
C ALA A 365 27.36 33.10 16.44
N LEU A 366 27.64 31.95 15.83
CA LEU A 366 28.42 30.85 16.41
C LEU A 366 29.94 31.05 16.32
N GLY A 367 30.41 32.15 15.68
CA GLY A 367 31.83 32.35 15.43
C GLY A 367 32.47 31.35 14.48
N LYS A 368 31.65 30.74 13.60
CA LYS A 368 32.07 29.70 12.65
C LYS A 368 32.06 30.27 11.22
N PRO A 369 32.88 29.70 10.29
CA PRO A 369 32.80 30.01 8.89
C PRO A 369 31.45 29.59 8.32
N SER A 370 30.91 30.44 7.43
CA SER A 370 29.68 30.10 6.70
C SER A 370 29.94 28.97 5.71
N PHE A 371 28.84 28.28 5.32
CA PHE A 371 28.85 27.23 4.30
C PHE A 371 27.75 27.49 3.27
N LYS A 372 27.94 26.91 2.08
CA LYS A 372 26.92 26.96 1.04
C LYS A 372 25.75 26.05 1.37
N LEU A 373 24.55 26.52 1.06
CA LEU A 373 23.33 25.75 1.15
C LEU A 373 23.44 24.46 0.31
N GLU A 374 23.19 23.32 0.95
CA GLU A 374 23.09 22.01 0.33
C GLU A 374 21.69 21.41 0.54
N PRO A 375 21.29 20.37 -0.22
CA PRO A 375 19.94 19.82 -0.12
C PRO A 375 19.50 19.39 1.28
N TRP A 376 20.39 18.83 2.09
CA TRP A 376 20.13 18.43 3.47
C TRP A 376 20.00 19.58 4.47
N ASP A 377 20.29 20.82 4.05
CA ASP A 377 20.12 22.00 4.88
C ASP A 377 18.76 22.68 4.66
N TRP A 378 18.07 22.34 3.54
CA TRP A 378 16.87 23.05 3.09
C TRP A 378 15.77 23.06 4.14
N GLU A 379 15.31 21.88 4.59
CA GLU A 379 14.19 21.77 5.53
C GLU A 379 14.49 22.48 6.85
N HIS A 380 15.69 22.29 7.38
CA HIS A 380 16.12 22.86 8.65
C HIS A 380 16.12 24.41 8.63
N TYR A 381 16.67 25.01 7.60
CA TYR A 381 16.76 26.47 7.50
C TYR A 381 15.49 27.11 6.92
N ALA A 382 14.72 26.41 6.13
CA ALA A 382 13.40 26.86 5.67
C ALA A 382 12.44 27.06 6.86
N GLU A 383 12.49 26.16 7.86
CA GLU A 383 11.72 26.30 9.09
C GLU A 383 12.12 27.54 9.88
N GLN A 384 13.42 27.82 10.00
CA GLN A 384 13.89 29.02 10.68
C GLN A 384 13.45 30.30 9.95
N VAL A 385 13.52 30.32 8.60
CA VAL A 385 12.98 31.43 7.78
C VAL A 385 11.49 31.61 8.00
N ARG A 386 10.72 30.50 8.02
CA ARG A 386 9.28 30.51 8.25
C ARG A 386 8.93 31.08 9.62
N LYS A 387 9.60 30.61 10.66
CA LYS A 387 9.44 31.11 12.02
C LYS A 387 9.76 32.60 12.13
N ALA A 388 10.87 33.03 11.52
CA ALA A 388 11.27 34.42 11.55
C ALA A 388 10.32 35.36 10.78
N LYS A 389 9.74 34.88 9.65
CA LYS A 389 8.86 35.71 8.80
C LYS A 389 7.40 35.77 9.29
N TYR A 390 6.91 34.65 9.83
CA TYR A 390 5.47 34.49 10.10
C TYR A 390 5.15 34.32 11.59
N ASP A 391 6.17 34.32 12.46
CA ASP A 391 6.03 34.02 13.90
C ASP A 391 5.25 32.72 14.17
N LEU A 392 5.44 31.76 13.28
CA LEU A 392 4.75 30.46 13.30
C LEU A 392 5.66 29.41 13.94
N ASP A 393 5.19 28.84 15.04
CA ASP A 393 5.84 27.73 15.73
C ASP A 393 4.96 26.48 15.64
N GLU A 394 5.39 25.47 14.87
CA GLU A 394 4.63 24.22 14.68
C GLU A 394 4.40 23.48 15.99
N SER A 395 5.30 23.60 16.97
CA SER A 395 5.13 22.94 18.27
C SER A 395 3.88 23.42 19.02
N GLN A 396 3.45 24.68 18.75
CA GLN A 396 2.22 25.24 19.31
C GLN A 396 0.96 24.84 18.54
N ILE A 397 1.12 24.45 17.27
CA ILE A 397 0.01 24.07 16.38
C ILE A 397 -0.27 22.59 16.47
N LYS A 398 0.78 21.75 16.54
CA LYS A 398 0.70 20.28 16.58
C LYS A 398 -0.31 19.73 17.60
N PRO A 399 -0.45 20.24 18.82
CA PRO A 399 -1.44 19.74 19.78
C PRO A 399 -2.91 19.88 19.34
N TYR A 400 -3.22 20.79 18.43
CA TYR A 400 -4.57 20.94 17.88
C TYR A 400 -4.91 19.85 16.85
N PHE A 401 -3.91 19.16 16.33
CA PHE A 401 -4.04 18.08 15.33
C PHE A 401 -3.87 16.69 15.96
N GLU A 402 -4.33 16.54 17.21
CA GLU A 402 -4.44 15.20 17.82
C GLU A 402 -5.42 14.37 16.98
N LEU A 403 -5.05 13.09 16.71
CA LEU A 403 -5.72 12.25 15.72
C LEU A 403 -7.23 12.10 15.98
N ASN A 404 -7.63 11.82 17.22
CA ASN A 404 -9.06 11.63 17.52
C ASN A 404 -9.83 12.93 17.37
N ASN A 405 -9.24 14.05 17.82
CA ASN A 405 -9.85 15.36 17.66
C ASN A 405 -10.05 15.73 16.18
N VAL A 406 -9.03 15.48 15.34
CA VAL A 406 -9.13 15.76 13.90
C VAL A 406 -10.15 14.80 13.24
N LEU A 407 -10.17 13.54 13.62
CA LEU A 407 -11.07 12.57 13.03
C LEU A 407 -12.53 12.86 13.40
N GLU A 408 -12.82 13.00 14.69
CA GLU A 408 -14.20 13.09 15.20
C GLU A 408 -14.76 14.51 15.06
N ASN A 409 -14.02 15.53 15.56
CA ASN A 409 -14.43 16.93 15.55
C ASN A 409 -14.08 17.67 14.26
N GLY A 410 -13.26 17.07 13.39
CA GLY A 410 -12.91 17.61 12.07
C GLY A 410 -13.59 16.83 10.94
N VAL A 411 -13.08 15.65 10.62
CA VAL A 411 -13.51 14.87 9.43
C VAL A 411 -14.97 14.43 9.55
N PHE A 412 -15.34 13.78 10.64
CA PHE A 412 -16.72 13.28 10.82
C PHE A 412 -17.72 14.43 10.98
N TYR A 413 -17.33 15.47 11.73
CA TYR A 413 -18.15 16.68 11.82
C TYR A 413 -18.40 17.31 10.45
N ALA A 414 -17.36 17.52 9.64
CA ALA A 414 -17.50 18.10 8.31
C ALA A 414 -18.37 17.22 7.38
N ALA A 415 -18.17 15.90 7.41
CA ALA A 415 -18.96 14.97 6.64
C ALA A 415 -20.44 14.96 7.07
N HIS A 416 -20.70 15.08 8.38
CA HIS A 416 -22.06 15.23 8.89
C HIS A 416 -22.70 16.54 8.40
N GLN A 417 -22.01 17.66 8.53
CA GLN A 417 -22.56 18.96 8.12
C GLN A 417 -22.80 19.08 6.61
N LEU A 418 -21.95 18.46 5.78
CA LEU A 418 -22.05 18.57 4.32
C LEU A 418 -22.99 17.53 3.72
N TYR A 419 -23.01 16.32 4.27
CA TYR A 419 -23.67 15.17 3.64
C TYR A 419 -24.66 14.46 4.56
N GLY A 420 -24.80 14.86 5.82
CA GLY A 420 -25.65 14.19 6.81
C GLY A 420 -25.14 12.83 7.28
N LEU A 421 -23.87 12.49 7.00
CA LEU A 421 -23.31 11.19 7.37
C LEU A 421 -23.07 11.09 8.87
N ASN A 422 -23.30 9.91 9.43
CA ASN A 422 -23.00 9.61 10.82
C ASN A 422 -21.97 8.48 10.88
N PHE A 423 -21.12 8.48 11.92
CA PHE A 423 -20.03 7.52 12.10
C PHE A 423 -20.15 6.88 13.50
N LYS A 424 -20.09 5.55 13.54
CA LYS A 424 -20.10 4.80 14.79
C LYS A 424 -18.97 3.79 14.79
N GLU A 425 -18.09 3.85 15.77
CA GLU A 425 -16.97 2.90 15.88
C GLU A 425 -17.50 1.49 16.13
N ARG A 426 -16.93 0.50 15.45
CA ARG A 426 -17.27 -0.92 15.50
C ARG A 426 -16.05 -1.71 15.96
N HIS A 427 -16.22 -2.45 17.06
CA HIS A 427 -15.18 -3.32 17.64
C HIS A 427 -15.44 -4.81 17.36
N ASP A 428 -16.54 -5.12 16.72
CA ASP A 428 -16.98 -6.48 16.36
C ASP A 428 -16.64 -6.85 14.91
N ILE A 429 -16.09 -5.91 14.13
CA ILE A 429 -15.60 -6.16 12.78
C ILE A 429 -14.10 -6.52 12.87
N PRO A 430 -13.70 -7.71 12.37
CA PRO A 430 -12.29 -8.13 12.39
C PRO A 430 -11.39 -7.20 11.58
N VAL A 431 -10.17 -6.99 12.07
CA VAL A 431 -9.15 -6.16 11.41
C VAL A 431 -7.88 -6.97 11.18
N TYR A 432 -7.11 -6.60 10.14
CA TYR A 432 -5.84 -7.25 9.80
C TYR A 432 -4.66 -6.80 10.69
N GLN A 433 -4.85 -5.74 11.47
CA GLN A 433 -3.84 -5.20 12.40
C GLN A 433 -4.55 -4.55 13.59
N PRO A 434 -4.09 -4.79 14.84
CA PRO A 434 -4.81 -4.36 16.06
C PRO A 434 -5.04 -2.85 16.21
N ASP A 435 -4.24 -2.00 15.57
CA ASP A 435 -4.35 -0.54 15.61
C ASP A 435 -5.24 0.05 14.51
N VAL A 436 -5.81 -0.80 13.64
CA VAL A 436 -6.81 -0.38 12.66
C VAL A 436 -8.16 -0.19 13.34
N ARG A 437 -8.78 0.97 13.11
CA ARG A 437 -10.12 1.29 13.61
C ARG A 437 -11.14 1.14 12.50
N VAL A 438 -12.36 0.68 12.84
CA VAL A 438 -13.45 0.52 11.88
C VAL A 438 -14.64 1.36 12.32
N PHE A 439 -15.21 2.12 11.41
CA PHE A 439 -16.41 2.90 11.63
C PHE A 439 -17.52 2.46 10.66
N GLU A 440 -18.71 2.23 11.19
CA GLU A 440 -19.93 2.13 10.39
C GLU A 440 -20.37 3.53 10.01
N VAL A 441 -20.59 3.72 8.72
CA VAL A 441 -21.11 4.98 8.16
C VAL A 441 -22.57 4.79 7.81
N THR A 442 -23.42 5.72 8.28
CA THR A 442 -24.86 5.71 7.99
C THR A 442 -25.30 7.02 7.38
N ASN A 443 -26.36 6.99 6.59
CA ASN A 443 -27.06 8.18 6.11
C ASN A 443 -27.75 8.93 7.26
N ALA A 444 -28.29 10.12 6.98
CA ALA A 444 -29.00 10.96 7.95
C ALA A 444 -30.24 10.28 8.53
N ASP A 445 -30.88 9.37 7.78
CA ASP A 445 -32.04 8.58 8.21
C ASP A 445 -31.65 7.31 9.00
N GLY A 446 -30.35 7.08 9.23
CA GLY A 446 -29.82 5.91 9.91
C GLY A 446 -29.66 4.67 9.04
N SER A 447 -29.97 4.73 7.74
CA SER A 447 -29.74 3.60 6.83
C SER A 447 -28.25 3.35 6.66
N PRO A 448 -27.79 2.06 6.63
CA PRO A 448 -26.38 1.72 6.47
C PRO A 448 -25.85 2.16 5.11
N LEU A 449 -24.63 2.73 5.07
CA LEU A 449 -23.98 3.17 3.84
C LEU A 449 -22.69 2.40 3.55
N ALA A 450 -21.76 2.33 4.52
CA ALA A 450 -20.44 1.72 4.32
C ALA A 450 -19.77 1.33 5.64
N LEU A 451 -18.61 0.66 5.54
CA LEU A 451 -17.62 0.60 6.60
C LEU A 451 -16.41 1.46 6.19
N PHE A 452 -15.85 2.17 7.16
CA PHE A 452 -14.66 2.99 6.98
C PHE A 452 -13.54 2.48 7.88
N TYR A 453 -12.48 1.92 7.27
CA TYR A 453 -11.29 1.44 7.95
C TYR A 453 -10.25 2.55 8.01
N CYS A 454 -9.69 2.79 9.20
CA CYS A 454 -8.70 3.82 9.47
C CYS A 454 -7.38 3.16 9.91
N ASP A 455 -6.39 3.15 9.04
CA ASP A 455 -5.05 2.62 9.31
C ASP A 455 -4.02 3.75 9.22
N TYR A 456 -3.86 4.52 10.30
CA TYR A 456 -3.08 5.75 10.31
C TYR A 456 -1.61 5.58 10.69
N PHE A 457 -1.26 4.50 11.39
CA PHE A 457 0.07 4.35 11.95
C PHE A 457 1.06 3.73 10.95
N LYS A 458 2.30 4.22 10.99
CA LYS A 458 3.40 3.66 10.19
C LYS A 458 3.82 2.30 10.73
N ARG A 459 4.32 1.44 9.84
CA ARG A 459 4.98 0.17 10.15
C ARG A 459 6.08 -0.08 9.12
N ASP A 460 7.12 -0.84 9.48
CA ASP A 460 8.22 -1.18 8.56
C ASP A 460 7.75 -2.09 7.39
N ASN A 461 6.64 -2.79 7.59
CA ASN A 461 6.00 -3.65 6.61
C ASN A 461 4.76 -3.01 5.95
N LYS A 462 4.66 -1.69 5.99
CA LYS A 462 3.62 -0.90 5.35
C LYS A 462 4.23 0.01 4.30
N ASN A 463 3.63 0.07 3.13
CA ASN A 463 4.06 0.98 2.07
C ASN A 463 4.05 2.44 2.56
N GLY A 464 5.02 3.22 2.08
CA GLY A 464 5.12 4.63 2.43
C GLY A 464 4.08 5.49 1.71
N GLY A 465 3.81 6.67 2.25
CA GLY A 465 2.85 7.62 1.71
C GLY A 465 1.49 7.56 2.40
N ALA A 466 0.48 8.12 1.75
CA ALA A 466 -0.92 8.04 2.17
C ALA A 466 -1.77 7.66 0.96
N TRP A 467 -2.69 6.72 1.14
CA TRP A 467 -3.60 6.27 0.10
C TRP A 467 -4.97 5.93 0.68
N MET A 468 -5.93 5.84 -0.19
CA MET A 468 -7.26 5.31 0.07
C MET A 468 -7.49 4.15 -0.91
N ASP A 469 -8.17 3.11 -0.45
CA ASP A 469 -8.55 1.94 -1.24
C ASP A 469 -10.01 1.58 -0.93
N ASN A 470 -10.69 0.84 -1.84
CA ASN A 470 -12.11 0.45 -1.72
C ASN A 470 -12.35 -0.97 -2.21
#